data_224793d377397a6d641443c5e23a9d07
#
_entry.id   224793d377397a6d641443c5e23a9d07
#
_cell.length_a   1.000
_cell.length_b   1.000
_cell.length_c   1.000
_cell.angle_alpha   90.00
_cell.angle_beta   90.00
_cell.angle_gamma   90.00
#
_symmetry.space_group_name_H-M   'P 1'
#
loop_
_entity.id
_entity.type
_entity.pdbx_description
1 polymer ?
#
loop_
_entity_poly.entity_id
_entity_poly.type
_entity_poly.pdbx_seq_one_letter_code
_entity_poly.pdbx_strand_id
1 'polypeptide(L)'
;MKRKLNQDDEPPAADAAAVAEPEKKKEKKEKKEKKAVEKEKELSFSELGLDPRLVQAVAKLGFEKPTLVQRRAIPLALKGEDVLCKAKTGSGKTAAYVLPVLQGILGRKKTDNTPTTAGLILVPTRELADQVHKAIEEFSAFCAKDVTAAKLTENVSDAVQRSLLANVPDVVVSTPARAWKSVDSGALSVANLQYLVLDEADLVLSYGYDEDMENLARSMPKGVQTTMMSATLLSAELDTLKGIFCRNPTLLDLKEEFGEEDEKLTQYYVRTGEDDKWLISYLIFKLQLIKGPCLIFVADIDRSYRLKLFFEQFSIRSCILNSELPVNTRIKVIEEFNKGIYDIIIASDERSEVFGDEKEEETKEEGEGEEKKGKKKGGRKGKRDEEYGVSRGIDFKNVAAVVNFDLPTSASSYTHRIGRTARAGRTGIAMSFVVPKELFGKHKPTSIKSCEKDEKVLAKIVRAQGKMNRKLEPYNFSKEQMEAFRYRMNDALRAVTKVAIREARTRELRQELLRSETLKRYFEENPAELSHLRHDGELGHKARQQAHLKHVPDYLLPKEAKKEITKGSVGFVPFKKVDKDKKHRGKFGAKGKGRSFKVGGGRKGDPLKTFKVRRKK
;
A
#
# COMPACT_ATOMS: atom_id res chain seq x y z
N MET A 1 -45.07 -23.33 -82.23
CA MET A 1 -44.58 -24.70 -82.03
C MET A 1 -44.02 -24.83 -80.65
N LYS A 2 -44.65 -25.65 -79.81
CA LYS A 2 -44.24 -25.95 -78.42
C LYS A 2 -43.07 -26.91 -78.38
N ARG A 3 -42.07 -26.67 -77.56
CA ARG A 3 -41.16 -27.75 -77.12
C ARG A 3 -41.02 -27.68 -75.60
N LYS A 4 -41.34 -28.80 -74.96
CA LYS A 4 -41.25 -29.14 -73.55
C LYS A 4 -39.79 -29.11 -73.07
N LEU A 5 -39.52 -28.62 -71.88
CA LEU A 5 -38.32 -28.90 -71.11
C LEU A 5 -38.68 -29.90 -70.02
N ASN A 6 -37.88 -30.96 -69.95
CA ASN A 6 -37.94 -32.02 -68.97
C ASN A 6 -37.32 -31.53 -67.64
N GLN A 7 -37.96 -31.97 -66.60
CA GLN A 7 -37.48 -32.04 -65.22
C GLN A 7 -36.35 -33.09 -65.10
N ASP A 8 -35.66 -32.95 -63.99
CA ASP A 8 -34.81 -33.90 -63.26
C ASP A 8 -33.29 -33.59 -63.37
N ASP A 9 -32.84 -33.01 -62.27
CA ASP A 9 -31.60 -33.43 -61.61
C ASP A 9 -31.48 -32.70 -60.22
N GLU A 10 -31.88 -33.41 -59.17
CA GLU A 10 -31.51 -33.11 -57.78
C GLU A 10 -30.07 -33.60 -57.57
N PRO A 11 -29.15 -32.80 -56.94
CA PRO A 11 -27.87 -33.34 -56.49
C PRO A 11 -28.00 -34.01 -55.12
N PRO A 12 -27.19 -35.05 -54.83
CA PRO A 12 -27.37 -35.92 -53.66
C PRO A 12 -26.96 -35.24 -52.34
N ALA A 13 -27.78 -35.47 -51.31
CA ALA A 13 -27.56 -35.06 -49.94
C ALA A 13 -26.40 -35.84 -49.27
N ALA A 14 -25.12 -35.38 -49.48
CA ALA A 14 -23.94 -36.00 -48.87
C ALA A 14 -23.04 -35.07 -48.04
N ASP A 15 -23.23 -33.73 -48.02
CA ASP A 15 -22.31 -32.80 -47.35
C ASP A 15 -22.79 -32.16 -46.03
N ALA A 16 -23.98 -32.51 -45.55
CA ALA A 16 -24.51 -31.99 -44.29
C ALA A 16 -23.97 -32.71 -43.02
N ALA A 17 -23.33 -33.89 -43.17
CA ALA A 17 -22.84 -34.67 -42.03
C ALA A 17 -21.37 -34.34 -41.65
N ALA A 18 -20.58 -33.73 -42.54
CA ALA A 18 -19.15 -33.43 -42.28
C ALA A 18 -18.88 -32.10 -41.57
N VAL A 19 -19.84 -31.16 -41.56
CA VAL A 19 -19.71 -29.84 -40.89
C VAL A 19 -20.17 -29.87 -39.43
N ALA A 20 -20.98 -30.85 -39.01
CA ALA A 20 -21.48 -30.96 -37.64
C ALA A 20 -20.54 -31.64 -36.62
N GLU A 21 -19.48 -32.36 -37.08
CA GLU A 21 -18.52 -32.99 -36.15
C GLU A 21 -17.49 -32.05 -35.53
N PRO A 22 -16.96 -30.98 -36.17
CA PRO A 22 -16.03 -30.08 -35.52
C PRO A 22 -16.72 -29.16 -34.46
N GLU A 23 -17.99 -28.82 -34.62
CA GLU A 23 -18.70 -28.01 -33.61
C GLU A 23 -19.04 -28.82 -32.36
N LYS A 24 -19.48 -30.07 -32.50
CA LYS A 24 -19.74 -30.96 -31.35
C LYS A 24 -18.46 -31.32 -30.59
N LYS A 25 -17.30 -31.34 -31.25
CA LYS A 25 -16.00 -31.53 -30.59
C LYS A 25 -15.56 -30.25 -29.84
N LYS A 26 -15.81 -29.07 -30.41
CA LYS A 26 -15.57 -27.78 -29.72
C LYS A 26 -16.47 -27.59 -28.50
N GLU A 27 -17.77 -27.80 -28.63
CA GLU A 27 -18.68 -27.73 -27.48
C GLU A 27 -18.40 -28.76 -26.38
N LYS A 28 -17.98 -29.99 -26.74
CA LYS A 28 -17.54 -30.98 -25.76
C LYS A 28 -16.22 -30.60 -25.07
N LYS A 29 -15.30 -29.92 -25.77
CA LYS A 29 -14.07 -29.39 -25.20
C LYS A 29 -14.36 -28.23 -24.26
N GLU A 30 -15.17 -27.25 -24.66
CA GLU A 30 -15.59 -26.13 -23.83
C GLU A 30 -16.40 -26.58 -22.59
N LYS A 31 -17.29 -27.58 -22.73
CA LYS A 31 -18.01 -28.15 -21.57
C LYS A 31 -17.10 -28.94 -20.64
N LYS A 32 -16.04 -29.60 -21.15
CA LYS A 32 -15.03 -30.25 -20.32
C LYS A 32 -14.14 -29.25 -19.62
N GLU A 33 -13.74 -28.18 -20.30
CA GLU A 33 -12.96 -27.08 -19.73
C GLU A 33 -13.77 -26.32 -18.66
N LYS A 34 -15.04 -25.99 -18.93
CA LYS A 34 -15.94 -25.36 -17.93
C LYS A 34 -16.14 -26.26 -16.70
N LYS A 35 -16.35 -27.57 -16.86
CA LYS A 35 -16.44 -28.51 -15.74
C LYS A 35 -15.12 -28.72 -14.99
N ALA A 36 -13.98 -28.60 -15.66
CA ALA A 36 -12.68 -28.63 -15.02
C ALA A 36 -12.44 -27.34 -14.19
N VAL A 37 -12.80 -26.17 -14.73
CA VAL A 37 -12.72 -24.88 -14.05
C VAL A 37 -13.70 -24.80 -12.85
N GLU A 38 -14.92 -25.38 -12.97
CA GLU A 38 -15.85 -25.47 -11.85
C GLU A 38 -15.35 -26.39 -10.74
N LYS A 39 -14.76 -27.56 -11.07
CA LYS A 39 -14.12 -28.45 -10.09
C LYS A 39 -12.91 -27.81 -9.41
N GLU A 40 -12.12 -27.02 -10.13
CA GLU A 40 -11.01 -26.28 -9.55
C GLU A 40 -11.47 -25.14 -8.61
N LYS A 41 -12.67 -24.59 -8.80
CA LYS A 41 -13.26 -23.60 -7.89
C LYS A 41 -13.68 -24.18 -6.53
N GLU A 42 -13.86 -25.48 -6.41
CA GLU A 42 -14.29 -26.16 -5.19
C GLU A 42 -13.15 -26.79 -4.38
N LEU A 43 -11.90 -26.78 -4.88
CA LEU A 43 -10.73 -27.33 -4.17
C LEU A 43 -10.53 -26.69 -2.80
N SER A 44 -10.40 -27.53 -1.77
CA SER A 44 -10.05 -27.12 -0.40
C SER A 44 -8.54 -27.22 -0.14
N PHE A 45 -8.03 -26.56 0.90
CA PHE A 45 -6.61 -26.67 1.27
C PHE A 45 -6.20 -28.11 1.66
N SER A 46 -7.12 -28.92 2.16
CA SER A 46 -6.87 -30.32 2.50
C SER A 46 -6.58 -31.21 1.28
N GLU A 47 -7.10 -30.81 0.11
CA GLU A 47 -6.90 -31.55 -1.15
C GLU A 47 -5.60 -31.19 -1.86
N LEU A 48 -4.89 -30.12 -1.40
CA LEU A 48 -3.62 -29.69 -1.98
C LEU A 48 -2.41 -30.54 -1.55
N GLY A 49 -2.60 -31.57 -0.68
CA GLY A 49 -1.52 -32.45 -0.24
C GLY A 49 -0.60 -31.84 0.83
N LEU A 50 -1.10 -30.86 1.60
CA LEU A 50 -0.37 -30.21 2.68
C LEU A 50 -0.47 -31.02 3.98
N ASP A 51 0.55 -30.89 4.85
CA ASP A 51 0.55 -31.50 6.19
C ASP A 51 -0.66 -30.99 7.00
N PRO A 52 -1.38 -31.84 7.74
CA PRO A 52 -2.55 -31.45 8.52
C PRO A 52 -2.33 -30.26 9.45
N ARG A 53 -1.11 -30.08 9.99
CA ARG A 53 -0.74 -28.96 10.86
C ARG A 53 -0.74 -27.61 10.10
N LEU A 54 -0.29 -27.61 8.83
CA LEU A 54 -0.34 -26.44 7.96
C LEU A 54 -1.80 -26.10 7.59
N VAL A 55 -2.61 -27.11 7.30
CA VAL A 55 -4.05 -26.94 7.01
C VAL A 55 -4.77 -26.35 8.24
N GLN A 56 -4.46 -26.80 9.45
CA GLN A 56 -5.01 -26.23 10.69
C GLN A 56 -4.60 -24.75 10.87
N ALA A 57 -3.35 -24.40 10.56
CA ALA A 57 -2.88 -23.01 10.62
C ALA A 57 -3.65 -22.11 9.64
N VAL A 58 -3.81 -22.57 8.42
CA VAL A 58 -4.59 -21.89 7.38
C VAL A 58 -6.04 -21.67 7.80
N ALA A 59 -6.68 -22.71 8.38
CA ALA A 59 -8.06 -22.62 8.89
C ALA A 59 -8.17 -21.65 10.08
N LYS A 60 -7.20 -21.62 11.00
CA LYS A 60 -7.14 -20.66 12.11
C LYS A 60 -7.05 -19.22 11.63
N LEU A 61 -6.38 -18.97 10.51
CA LEU A 61 -6.28 -17.65 9.88
C LEU A 61 -7.56 -17.23 9.14
N GLY A 62 -8.56 -18.11 9.07
CA GLY A 62 -9.84 -17.84 8.40
C GLY A 62 -9.79 -17.98 6.88
N PHE A 63 -8.80 -18.69 6.32
CA PHE A 63 -8.76 -18.97 4.89
C PHE A 63 -9.59 -20.22 4.59
N GLU A 64 -10.80 -20.02 4.10
CA GLU A 64 -11.73 -21.13 3.82
C GLU A 64 -11.38 -21.86 2.52
N LYS A 65 -11.08 -21.10 1.46
CA LYS A 65 -10.79 -21.63 0.12
C LYS A 65 -9.47 -21.06 -0.41
N PRO A 66 -8.65 -21.86 -1.09
CA PRO A 66 -7.43 -21.37 -1.72
C PRO A 66 -7.76 -20.42 -2.87
N THR A 67 -6.98 -19.35 -2.98
CA THR A 67 -7.05 -18.41 -4.11
C THR A 67 -6.59 -19.10 -5.40
N LEU A 68 -6.89 -18.49 -6.55
CA LEU A 68 -6.47 -19.02 -7.85
C LEU A 68 -4.95 -19.23 -7.92
N VAL A 69 -4.17 -18.24 -7.42
CA VAL A 69 -2.71 -18.33 -7.36
C VAL A 69 -2.27 -19.54 -6.54
N GLN A 70 -2.88 -19.75 -5.37
CA GLN A 70 -2.56 -20.86 -4.48
C GLN A 70 -2.91 -22.21 -5.10
N ARG A 71 -4.09 -22.32 -5.73
CA ARG A 71 -4.53 -23.56 -6.40
C ARG A 71 -3.61 -24.01 -7.52
N ARG A 72 -3.03 -23.05 -8.26
CA ARG A 72 -2.16 -23.35 -9.38
C ARG A 72 -0.69 -23.50 -8.97
N ALA A 73 -0.17 -22.62 -8.09
CA ALA A 73 1.24 -22.62 -7.74
C ALA A 73 1.62 -23.71 -6.72
N ILE A 74 0.77 -23.96 -5.70
CA ILE A 74 1.10 -24.94 -4.65
C ILE A 74 1.35 -26.36 -5.22
N PRO A 75 0.47 -26.91 -6.08
CA PRO A 75 0.70 -28.27 -6.60
C PRO A 75 1.95 -28.39 -7.46
N LEU A 76 2.33 -27.35 -8.22
CA LEU A 76 3.55 -27.35 -9.04
C LEU A 76 4.80 -27.29 -8.15
N ALA A 77 4.78 -26.40 -7.16
CA ALA A 77 5.88 -26.30 -6.20
C ALA A 77 6.06 -27.60 -5.38
N LEU A 78 4.97 -28.28 -4.99
CA LEU A 78 5.04 -29.57 -4.31
C LEU A 78 5.61 -30.71 -5.18
N LYS A 79 5.50 -30.60 -6.52
CA LYS A 79 6.14 -31.54 -7.46
C LYS A 79 7.64 -31.28 -7.65
N GLY A 80 8.18 -30.20 -7.09
CA GLY A 80 9.57 -29.81 -7.25
C GLY A 80 9.86 -29.01 -8.52
N GLU A 81 8.84 -28.47 -9.19
CA GLU A 81 9.00 -27.64 -10.40
C GLU A 81 9.37 -26.20 -10.03
N ASP A 82 10.21 -25.57 -10.84
CA ASP A 82 10.43 -24.12 -10.74
C ASP A 82 9.19 -23.37 -11.24
N VAL A 83 8.71 -22.40 -10.44
CA VAL A 83 7.48 -21.68 -10.72
C VAL A 83 7.75 -20.20 -10.93
N LEU A 84 7.36 -19.67 -12.09
CA LEU A 84 7.32 -18.23 -12.35
C LEU A 84 5.86 -17.79 -12.44
N CYS A 85 5.39 -17.14 -11.38
CA CYS A 85 3.99 -16.76 -11.25
C CYS A 85 3.81 -15.25 -11.36
N LYS A 86 2.99 -14.84 -12.32
CA LYS A 86 2.50 -13.48 -12.42
C LYS A 86 1.17 -13.36 -11.69
N ALA A 87 1.20 -12.59 -10.61
CA ALA A 87 0.01 -12.36 -9.83
C ALA A 87 0.01 -10.95 -9.21
N LYS A 88 -1.15 -10.33 -9.11
CA LYS A 88 -1.34 -9.03 -8.46
C LYS A 88 -0.97 -9.09 -6.97
N THR A 89 -0.58 -7.97 -6.39
CA THR A 89 -0.46 -7.84 -4.93
C THR A 89 -1.83 -8.05 -4.28
N GLY A 90 -1.87 -8.81 -3.16
CA GLY A 90 -3.13 -9.15 -2.48
C GLY A 90 -3.88 -10.37 -3.05
N SER A 91 -3.32 -11.08 -4.03
CA SER A 91 -3.89 -12.33 -4.59
C SER A 91 -3.57 -13.59 -3.76
N GLY A 92 -2.90 -13.44 -2.61
CA GLY A 92 -2.51 -14.57 -1.77
C GLY A 92 -1.17 -15.21 -2.14
N LYS A 93 -0.26 -14.48 -2.81
CA LYS A 93 1.08 -14.95 -3.22
C LYS A 93 1.89 -15.51 -2.07
N THR A 94 1.89 -14.84 -0.91
CA THR A 94 2.70 -15.25 0.25
C THR A 94 2.39 -16.68 0.69
N ALA A 95 1.12 -17.04 0.83
CA ALA A 95 0.74 -18.41 1.15
C ALA A 95 1.08 -19.39 0.03
N ALA A 96 1.03 -18.95 -1.25
CA ALA A 96 1.30 -19.80 -2.40
C ALA A 96 2.75 -20.31 -2.45
N TYR A 97 3.72 -19.53 -1.94
CA TYR A 97 5.11 -19.98 -1.87
C TYR A 97 5.54 -20.43 -0.47
N VAL A 98 5.00 -19.86 0.63
CA VAL A 98 5.37 -20.27 1.99
C VAL A 98 4.91 -21.68 2.31
N LEU A 99 3.66 -22.03 1.98
CA LEU A 99 3.12 -23.36 2.29
C LEU A 99 3.90 -24.52 1.66
N PRO A 100 4.29 -24.48 0.35
CA PRO A 100 5.14 -25.53 -0.22
C PRO A 100 6.53 -25.60 0.41
N VAL A 101 7.15 -24.47 0.72
CA VAL A 101 8.47 -24.44 1.39
C VAL A 101 8.39 -25.09 2.76
N LEU A 102 7.40 -24.72 3.58
CA LEU A 102 7.18 -25.34 4.89
C LEU A 102 6.88 -26.84 4.77
N GLN A 103 6.07 -27.24 3.79
CA GLN A 103 5.76 -28.65 3.52
C GLN A 103 7.01 -29.45 3.18
N GLY A 104 7.88 -28.90 2.32
CA GLY A 104 9.13 -29.54 1.94
C GLY A 104 10.10 -29.70 3.11
N ILE A 105 10.22 -28.67 3.96
CA ILE A 105 11.05 -28.71 5.17
C ILE A 105 10.52 -29.78 6.16
N LEU A 106 9.20 -29.83 6.38
CA LEU A 106 8.57 -30.85 7.23
C LEU A 106 8.79 -32.26 6.66
N GLY A 107 8.74 -32.41 5.32
CA GLY A 107 9.04 -33.68 4.64
C GLY A 107 10.49 -34.11 4.86
N ARG A 108 11.45 -33.20 4.67
CA ARG A 108 12.89 -33.47 4.92
C ARG A 108 13.15 -33.90 6.36
N LYS A 109 12.61 -33.17 7.34
CA LYS A 109 12.85 -33.46 8.77
C LYS A 109 12.26 -34.77 9.24
N LYS A 110 11.38 -35.40 8.48
CA LYS A 110 10.94 -36.79 8.75
C LYS A 110 12.03 -37.83 8.42
N THR A 111 12.91 -37.51 7.46
CA THR A 111 13.98 -38.41 7.00
C THR A 111 15.35 -38.01 7.56
N ASP A 112 15.64 -36.71 7.57
CA ASP A 112 16.89 -36.13 8.06
C ASP A 112 16.61 -34.90 8.90
N ASN A 113 16.91 -34.95 10.18
CA ASN A 113 16.67 -33.86 11.13
C ASN A 113 17.93 -33.02 11.40
N THR A 114 18.94 -33.07 10.52
CA THR A 114 20.12 -32.22 10.65
C THR A 114 19.76 -30.75 10.53
N PRO A 115 20.22 -29.88 11.46
CA PRO A 115 19.95 -28.43 11.38
C PRO A 115 20.62 -27.85 10.14
N THR A 116 19.85 -27.40 9.17
CA THR A 116 20.35 -26.76 7.94
C THR A 116 19.37 -25.71 7.46
N THR A 117 19.87 -24.60 6.92
CA THR A 117 19.03 -23.62 6.25
C THR A 117 18.60 -24.18 4.89
N ALA A 118 17.34 -24.58 4.81
CA ALA A 118 16.78 -25.20 3.61
C ALA A 118 16.04 -24.20 2.70
N GLY A 119 15.49 -23.11 3.27
CA GLY A 119 14.73 -22.11 2.55
C GLY A 119 15.34 -20.71 2.66
N LEU A 120 15.50 -20.02 1.52
CA LEU A 120 15.87 -18.61 1.46
C LEU A 120 14.79 -17.84 0.69
N ILE A 121 14.23 -16.83 1.35
CA ILE A 121 13.21 -15.95 0.76
C ILE A 121 13.79 -14.56 0.62
N LEU A 122 13.96 -14.10 -0.62
CA LEU A 122 14.49 -12.79 -0.94
C LEU A 122 13.34 -11.84 -1.31
N VAL A 123 13.35 -10.69 -0.68
CA VAL A 123 12.34 -9.63 -0.84
C VAL A 123 13.01 -8.28 -1.06
N PRO A 124 12.44 -7.35 -1.83
CA PRO A 124 13.09 -6.09 -2.15
C PRO A 124 13.14 -5.09 -0.98
N THR A 125 12.25 -5.20 0.02
CA THR A 125 12.16 -4.24 1.13
C THR A 125 12.10 -4.92 2.49
N ARG A 126 12.51 -4.19 3.53
CA ARG A 126 12.53 -4.70 4.92
C ARG A 126 11.13 -4.91 5.47
N GLU A 127 10.21 -4.01 5.13
CA GLU A 127 8.81 -4.11 5.55
C GLU A 127 8.16 -5.39 5.00
N LEU A 128 8.50 -5.75 3.76
CA LEU A 128 8.04 -7.00 3.17
C LEU A 128 8.69 -8.21 3.86
N ALA A 129 9.97 -8.12 4.25
CA ALA A 129 10.64 -9.16 5.02
C ALA A 129 9.94 -9.41 6.37
N ASP A 130 9.53 -8.35 7.08
CA ASP A 130 8.77 -8.48 8.32
C ASP A 130 7.39 -9.11 8.10
N GLN A 131 6.70 -8.75 7.02
CA GLN A 131 5.39 -9.32 6.67
C GLN A 131 5.49 -10.81 6.31
N VAL A 132 6.50 -11.17 5.51
CA VAL A 132 6.73 -12.58 5.12
C VAL A 132 7.14 -13.41 6.33
N HIS A 133 8.04 -12.89 7.18
CA HIS A 133 8.44 -13.60 8.41
C HIS A 133 7.24 -13.85 9.33
N LYS A 134 6.40 -12.84 9.55
CA LYS A 134 5.16 -12.97 10.32
C LYS A 134 4.19 -13.99 9.70
N ALA A 135 4.06 -14.01 8.39
CA ALA A 135 3.25 -15.01 7.69
C ALA A 135 3.80 -16.43 7.89
N ILE A 136 5.14 -16.62 7.88
CA ILE A 136 5.77 -17.92 8.17
C ILE A 136 5.44 -18.35 9.59
N GLU A 137 5.56 -17.47 10.58
CA GLU A 137 5.20 -17.75 11.98
C GLU A 137 3.72 -18.15 12.12
N GLU A 138 2.82 -17.42 11.43
CA GLU A 138 1.38 -17.70 11.44
C GLU A 138 1.06 -19.07 10.79
N PHE A 139 1.67 -19.40 9.64
CA PHE A 139 1.47 -20.69 8.97
C PHE A 139 2.16 -21.85 9.69
N SER A 140 3.26 -21.61 10.40
CA SER A 140 3.96 -22.64 11.19
C SER A 140 3.47 -22.78 12.63
N ALA A 141 2.40 -22.08 13.03
CA ALA A 141 1.93 -22.00 14.42
C ALA A 141 1.70 -23.38 15.09
N PHE A 142 1.32 -24.41 14.33
CA PHE A 142 1.13 -25.78 14.84
C PHE A 142 2.35 -26.69 14.63
N CYS A 143 3.42 -26.20 14.02
CA CYS A 143 4.70 -26.89 13.81
C CYS A 143 5.91 -26.03 14.18
N ALA A 144 5.74 -25.02 15.06
CA ALA A 144 6.79 -24.09 15.47
C ALA A 144 7.99 -24.76 16.19
N LYS A 145 7.83 -25.98 16.71
CA LYS A 145 8.94 -26.77 17.27
C LYS A 145 9.81 -27.42 16.19
N ASP A 146 9.19 -27.68 15.03
CA ASP A 146 9.84 -28.41 13.94
C ASP A 146 10.43 -27.46 12.89
N VAL A 147 9.88 -26.24 12.75
CA VAL A 147 10.33 -25.27 11.75
C VAL A 147 10.67 -23.95 12.42
N THR A 148 11.92 -23.51 12.20
CA THR A 148 12.45 -22.25 12.72
C THR A 148 12.67 -21.28 11.56
N ALA A 149 12.27 -20.02 11.74
CA ALA A 149 12.48 -18.97 10.78
C ALA A 149 13.27 -17.81 11.38
N ALA A 150 14.13 -17.21 10.59
CA ALA A 150 14.84 -15.98 10.97
C ALA A 150 14.72 -14.92 9.88
N LYS A 151 14.68 -13.64 10.29
CA LYS A 151 14.75 -12.53 9.37
C LYS A 151 16.06 -11.78 9.53
N LEU A 152 16.65 -11.36 8.43
CA LEU A 152 17.84 -10.55 8.40
C LEU A 152 17.45 -9.11 8.02
N THR A 153 17.52 -8.20 9.00
CA THR A 153 17.20 -6.78 8.83
C THR A 153 18.39 -5.92 9.29
N GLU A 154 18.60 -4.74 8.70
CA GLU A 154 19.74 -3.86 9.06
C GLU A 154 19.67 -3.29 10.49
N ASN A 155 18.50 -3.30 11.12
CA ASN A 155 18.33 -2.70 12.44
C ASN A 155 18.97 -3.50 13.58
N VAL A 156 19.53 -4.66 13.25
CA VAL A 156 20.20 -5.52 14.22
C VAL A 156 21.69 -5.52 13.92
N SER A 157 22.53 -5.35 14.97
CA SER A 157 23.99 -5.38 14.80
C SER A 157 24.45 -6.73 14.21
N ASP A 158 25.54 -6.69 13.44
CA ASP A 158 26.09 -7.90 12.82
C ASP A 158 26.38 -9.01 13.85
N ALA A 159 26.71 -8.65 15.10
CA ALA A 159 26.90 -9.61 16.19
C ALA A 159 25.61 -10.33 16.58
N VAL A 160 24.50 -9.60 16.68
CA VAL A 160 23.19 -10.19 16.98
C VAL A 160 22.67 -11.02 15.79
N GLN A 161 22.94 -10.59 14.55
CA GLN A 161 22.60 -11.38 13.36
C GLN A 161 23.36 -12.71 13.33
N ARG A 162 24.66 -12.71 13.66
CA ARG A 162 25.43 -13.95 13.80
C ARG A 162 24.87 -14.86 14.89
N SER A 163 24.44 -14.30 16.02
CA SER A 163 23.80 -15.06 17.09
C SER A 163 22.47 -15.69 16.65
N LEU A 164 21.66 -14.97 15.88
CA LEU A 164 20.41 -15.51 15.34
C LEU A 164 20.66 -16.63 14.32
N LEU A 165 21.68 -16.48 13.47
CA LEU A 165 22.04 -17.48 12.46
C LEU A 165 22.81 -18.68 13.06
N ALA A 166 23.44 -18.52 14.23
CA ALA A 166 24.13 -19.62 14.93
C ALA A 166 23.17 -20.77 15.30
N ASN A 167 21.87 -20.50 15.45
CA ASN A 167 20.86 -21.50 15.67
C ASN A 167 20.44 -22.27 14.40
N VAL A 168 21.05 -21.94 13.24
CA VAL A 168 20.78 -22.56 11.93
C VAL A 168 19.28 -22.63 11.63
N PRO A 169 18.61 -21.50 11.38
CA PRO A 169 17.17 -21.50 11.09
C PRO A 169 16.88 -22.21 9.77
N ASP A 170 15.74 -22.92 9.71
CA ASP A 170 15.31 -23.65 8.52
C ASP A 170 14.97 -22.73 7.35
N VAL A 171 14.38 -21.56 7.66
CA VAL A 171 14.00 -20.54 6.67
C VAL A 171 14.62 -19.20 7.05
N VAL A 172 15.24 -18.55 6.08
CA VAL A 172 15.76 -17.20 6.22
C VAL A 172 15.02 -16.27 5.28
N VAL A 173 14.53 -15.15 5.81
CA VAL A 173 13.91 -14.06 5.04
C VAL A 173 14.82 -12.85 5.07
N SER A 174 15.19 -12.32 3.91
CA SER A 174 16.16 -11.23 3.80
C SER A 174 15.95 -10.37 2.55
N THR A 175 16.56 -9.18 2.55
CA THR A 175 16.85 -8.47 1.31
C THR A 175 18.11 -9.04 0.66
N PRO A 176 18.28 -8.93 -0.68
CA PRO A 176 19.43 -9.50 -1.39
C PRO A 176 20.79 -9.05 -0.83
N ALA A 177 20.98 -7.74 -0.63
CA ALA A 177 22.22 -7.19 -0.09
C ALA A 177 22.58 -7.75 1.29
N ARG A 178 21.58 -7.98 2.14
CA ARG A 178 21.79 -8.56 3.47
C ARG A 178 22.07 -10.05 3.43
N ALA A 179 21.36 -10.77 2.58
CA ALA A 179 21.63 -12.19 2.36
C ALA A 179 23.07 -12.38 1.88
N TRP A 180 23.50 -11.61 0.86
CA TRP A 180 24.85 -11.67 0.35
C TRP A 180 25.90 -11.35 1.43
N LYS A 181 25.74 -10.24 2.14
CA LYS A 181 26.66 -9.87 3.25
C LYS A 181 26.78 -10.98 4.30
N SER A 182 25.71 -11.69 4.62
CA SER A 182 25.71 -12.78 5.60
C SER A 182 26.36 -14.05 5.05
N VAL A 183 26.22 -14.32 3.76
CA VAL A 183 26.90 -15.44 3.08
C VAL A 183 28.39 -15.16 2.94
N ASP A 184 28.77 -13.97 2.49
CA ASP A 184 30.17 -13.54 2.31
C ASP A 184 30.95 -13.56 3.65
N SER A 185 30.31 -13.12 4.74
CA SER A 185 30.88 -13.17 6.09
C SER A 185 30.91 -14.59 6.71
N GLY A 186 30.40 -15.62 6.02
CA GLY A 186 30.28 -16.99 6.52
C GLY A 186 29.25 -17.18 7.64
N ALA A 187 28.44 -16.16 7.96
CA ALA A 187 27.40 -16.25 8.97
C ALA A 187 26.18 -17.06 8.53
N LEU A 188 25.87 -17.06 7.23
CA LEU A 188 24.79 -17.83 6.61
C LEU A 188 25.40 -18.85 5.65
N SER A 189 25.16 -20.15 5.89
CA SER A 189 25.52 -21.20 4.94
C SER A 189 24.34 -21.51 4.01
N VAL A 190 24.58 -21.41 2.71
CA VAL A 190 23.60 -21.76 1.66
C VAL A 190 23.93 -23.08 0.98
N ALA A 191 24.93 -23.84 1.48
CA ALA A 191 25.40 -25.08 0.86
C ALA A 191 24.30 -26.16 0.75
N ASN A 192 23.36 -26.20 1.68
CA ASN A 192 22.27 -27.19 1.72
C ASN A 192 20.90 -26.56 1.39
N LEU A 193 20.91 -25.42 0.69
CA LEU A 193 19.70 -24.74 0.28
C LEU A 193 18.89 -25.59 -0.71
N GLN A 194 17.60 -25.76 -0.43
CA GLN A 194 16.67 -26.52 -1.27
C GLN A 194 15.63 -25.64 -1.95
N TYR A 195 15.23 -24.57 -1.28
CA TYR A 195 14.15 -23.68 -1.73
C TYR A 195 14.64 -22.24 -1.79
N LEU A 196 14.51 -21.61 -2.96
CA LEU A 196 14.71 -20.17 -3.17
C LEU A 196 13.40 -19.53 -3.58
N VAL A 197 13.01 -18.48 -2.90
CA VAL A 197 11.85 -17.67 -3.27
C VAL A 197 12.28 -16.24 -3.55
N LEU A 198 11.85 -15.70 -4.69
CA LEU A 198 12.00 -14.29 -5.05
C LEU A 198 10.60 -13.67 -5.10
N ASP A 199 10.25 -12.87 -4.11
CA ASP A 199 8.99 -12.13 -4.12
C ASP A 199 9.21 -10.72 -4.68
N GLU A 200 8.23 -10.22 -5.45
CA GLU A 200 8.32 -9.00 -6.23
C GLU A 200 9.61 -8.93 -7.07
N ALA A 201 9.90 -10.02 -7.81
CA ALA A 201 11.14 -10.21 -8.55
C ALA A 201 11.42 -9.10 -9.59
N ASP A 202 10.38 -8.47 -10.14
CA ASP A 202 10.46 -7.31 -11.03
C ASP A 202 11.05 -6.06 -10.35
N LEU A 203 11.13 -6.05 -9.02
CA LEU A 203 11.66 -4.95 -8.25
C LEU A 203 13.09 -5.17 -7.77
N VAL A 204 13.49 -6.42 -7.59
CA VAL A 204 14.80 -6.76 -7.02
C VAL A 204 15.92 -6.09 -7.82
N LEU A 205 15.90 -6.21 -9.16
CA LEU A 205 16.91 -5.55 -10.01
C LEU A 205 16.71 -4.04 -10.11
N SER A 206 15.46 -3.55 -10.11
CA SER A 206 15.20 -2.10 -10.12
C SER A 206 15.70 -1.37 -8.87
N TYR A 207 15.98 -2.10 -7.78
CA TYR A 207 16.61 -1.58 -6.57
C TYR A 207 18.14 -1.64 -6.60
N GLY A 208 18.75 -2.12 -7.70
CA GLY A 208 20.20 -2.19 -7.89
C GLY A 208 20.88 -3.34 -7.13
N TYR A 209 20.15 -4.45 -6.94
CA TYR A 209 20.70 -5.67 -6.32
C TYR A 209 21.34 -6.64 -7.34
N ASP A 210 21.68 -6.16 -8.55
CA ASP A 210 22.20 -7.00 -9.63
C ASP A 210 23.43 -7.81 -9.20
N GLU A 211 24.45 -7.11 -8.64
CA GLU A 211 25.69 -7.74 -8.16
C GLU A 211 25.45 -8.72 -7.02
N ASP A 212 24.59 -8.34 -6.06
CA ASP A 212 24.27 -9.20 -4.91
C ASP A 212 23.57 -10.48 -5.35
N MET A 213 22.66 -10.39 -6.32
CA MET A 213 21.93 -11.54 -6.87
C MET A 213 22.85 -12.48 -7.64
N GLU A 214 23.78 -11.96 -8.47
CA GLU A 214 24.76 -12.77 -9.16
C GLU A 214 25.70 -13.51 -8.18
N ASN A 215 26.17 -12.81 -7.15
CA ASN A 215 27.06 -13.39 -6.16
C ASN A 215 26.37 -14.48 -5.33
N LEU A 216 25.09 -14.25 -4.95
CA LEU A 216 24.28 -15.26 -4.30
C LEU A 216 24.09 -16.50 -5.19
N ALA A 217 23.80 -16.32 -6.48
CA ALA A 217 23.62 -17.42 -7.42
C ALA A 217 24.86 -18.29 -7.54
N ARG A 218 26.06 -17.67 -7.55
CA ARG A 218 27.36 -18.39 -7.58
C ARG A 218 27.62 -19.20 -6.32
N SER A 219 27.06 -18.77 -5.18
CA SER A 219 27.27 -19.42 -3.87
C SER A 219 26.26 -20.53 -3.59
N MET A 220 25.16 -20.63 -4.35
CA MET A 220 24.10 -21.60 -4.14
C MET A 220 24.39 -22.93 -4.83
N PRO A 221 23.90 -24.07 -4.28
CA PRO A 221 24.03 -25.37 -4.93
C PRO A 221 23.23 -25.44 -6.24
N LYS A 222 23.71 -26.23 -7.18
CA LYS A 222 22.97 -26.52 -8.41
C LYS A 222 21.78 -27.42 -8.06
N GLY A 223 20.56 -27.00 -8.34
CA GLY A 223 19.36 -27.82 -8.11
C GLY A 223 18.40 -27.28 -7.06
N VAL A 224 18.61 -26.06 -6.60
CA VAL A 224 17.66 -25.33 -5.76
C VAL A 224 16.35 -25.12 -6.54
N GLN A 225 15.24 -25.51 -5.94
CA GLN A 225 13.92 -25.21 -6.47
C GLN A 225 13.63 -23.74 -6.32
N THR A 226 13.32 -23.05 -7.42
CA THR A 226 13.12 -21.61 -7.42
C THR A 226 11.65 -21.25 -7.68
N THR A 227 11.09 -20.42 -6.81
CA THR A 227 9.77 -19.83 -6.99
C THR A 227 9.90 -18.31 -7.12
N MET A 228 9.49 -17.76 -8.25
CA MET A 228 9.48 -16.32 -8.49
C MET A 228 8.06 -15.80 -8.55
N MET A 229 7.78 -14.77 -7.77
CA MET A 229 6.52 -14.03 -7.79
C MET A 229 6.76 -12.63 -8.33
N SER A 230 6.01 -12.23 -9.35
CA SER A 230 6.13 -10.90 -9.97
C SER A 230 4.76 -10.32 -10.30
N ALA A 231 4.67 -9.00 -10.38
CA ALA A 231 3.48 -8.31 -10.89
C ALA A 231 3.50 -8.21 -12.43
N THR A 232 4.68 -8.31 -13.04
CA THR A 232 4.90 -8.21 -14.50
C THR A 232 5.65 -9.45 -15.00
N LEU A 233 5.40 -9.90 -16.25
CA LEU A 233 6.17 -10.99 -16.89
C LEU A 233 7.10 -10.49 -18.00
N LEU A 234 6.94 -9.25 -18.42
CA LEU A 234 7.58 -8.70 -19.63
C LEU A 234 8.59 -7.62 -19.26
N SER A 235 9.53 -7.93 -18.36
CA SER A 235 10.68 -7.05 -18.14
C SER A 235 11.96 -7.81 -18.51
N ALA A 236 12.89 -7.14 -19.16
CA ALA A 236 14.22 -7.68 -19.44
C ALA A 236 14.93 -8.13 -18.16
N GLU A 237 14.65 -7.43 -17.05
CA GLU A 237 15.14 -7.73 -15.71
C GLU A 237 14.67 -9.11 -15.22
N LEU A 238 13.40 -9.45 -15.44
CA LEU A 238 12.86 -10.75 -15.04
C LEU A 238 13.46 -11.89 -15.86
N ASP A 239 13.70 -11.67 -17.17
CA ASP A 239 14.36 -12.65 -18.04
C ASP A 239 15.81 -12.90 -17.59
N THR A 240 16.50 -11.88 -17.10
CA THR A 240 17.83 -12.02 -16.50
C THR A 240 17.79 -12.91 -15.26
N LEU A 241 16.90 -12.61 -14.29
CA LEU A 241 16.75 -13.43 -13.08
C LEU A 241 16.34 -14.87 -13.38
N LYS A 242 15.44 -15.06 -14.34
CA LYS A 242 15.04 -16.38 -14.82
C LYS A 242 16.21 -17.18 -15.37
N GLY A 243 17.09 -16.53 -16.16
CA GLY A 243 18.29 -17.17 -16.70
C GLY A 243 19.32 -17.56 -15.62
N ILE A 244 19.38 -16.79 -14.52
CA ILE A 244 20.32 -17.03 -13.42
C ILE A 244 19.82 -18.14 -12.47
N PHE A 245 18.55 -18.13 -12.09
CA PHE A 245 18.03 -18.95 -10.99
C PHE A 245 17.10 -20.10 -11.41
N CYS A 246 16.47 -20.06 -12.57
CA CYS A 246 15.53 -21.07 -13.01
C CYS A 246 16.10 -21.94 -14.14
N ARG A 247 15.72 -23.22 -14.17
CA ARG A 247 16.15 -24.13 -15.24
C ARG A 247 15.08 -24.27 -16.33
N ASN A 248 13.86 -24.58 -16.00
CA ASN A 248 12.72 -24.68 -16.91
C ASN A 248 11.46 -24.28 -16.14
N PRO A 249 11.29 -22.99 -15.80
CA PRO A 249 10.18 -22.59 -14.94
C PRO A 249 8.84 -22.75 -15.64
N THR A 250 7.87 -23.32 -14.94
CA THR A 250 6.48 -23.32 -15.35
C THR A 250 5.92 -21.90 -15.20
N LEU A 251 5.52 -21.30 -16.35
CA LEU A 251 4.96 -19.96 -16.39
C LEU A 251 3.47 -19.99 -16.03
N LEU A 252 3.09 -19.30 -14.96
CA LEU A 252 1.70 -19.09 -14.57
C LEU A 252 1.30 -17.65 -14.85
N ASP A 253 0.69 -17.37 -16.01
CA ASP A 253 0.03 -16.08 -16.27
C ASP A 253 -1.46 -16.18 -15.96
N LEU A 254 -1.84 -15.70 -14.80
CA LEU A 254 -3.21 -15.80 -14.30
C LEU A 254 -4.10 -14.61 -14.70
N LYS A 255 -3.65 -13.79 -15.68
CA LYS A 255 -4.36 -12.58 -16.12
C LYS A 255 -5.78 -12.85 -16.65
N GLU A 256 -5.92 -13.89 -17.44
CA GLU A 256 -7.16 -14.16 -18.17
C GLU A 256 -8.31 -14.59 -17.24
N GLU A 257 -7.97 -15.19 -16.09
CA GLU A 257 -8.96 -15.67 -15.12
C GLU A 257 -9.36 -14.61 -14.08
N PHE A 258 -8.61 -13.49 -13.97
CA PHE A 258 -8.93 -12.35 -13.10
C PHE A 258 -9.87 -11.29 -13.73
N GLY A 259 -10.40 -11.53 -14.92
CA GLY A 259 -11.21 -10.57 -15.67
C GLY A 259 -12.37 -9.95 -14.87
N GLU A 260 -13.02 -10.71 -13.99
CA GLU A 260 -14.11 -10.23 -13.14
C GLU A 260 -13.63 -9.34 -11.96
N GLU A 261 -12.36 -9.47 -11.51
CA GLU A 261 -11.82 -8.63 -10.43
C GLU A 261 -11.32 -7.27 -10.94
N ASP A 262 -10.93 -7.17 -12.21
CA ASP A 262 -10.49 -5.92 -12.82
C ASP A 262 -11.64 -4.93 -13.05
N GLU A 263 -12.87 -5.39 -13.17
CA GLU A 263 -14.07 -4.57 -13.28
C GLU A 263 -14.40 -3.80 -11.98
N LYS A 264 -13.81 -4.20 -10.85
CA LYS A 264 -14.04 -3.56 -9.53
C LYS A 264 -13.15 -2.35 -9.25
N LEU A 265 -12.13 -2.09 -10.08
CA LEU A 265 -11.26 -0.93 -9.97
C LEU A 265 -11.67 0.16 -10.95
N THR A 266 -12.27 1.22 -10.45
CA THR A 266 -12.56 2.42 -11.23
C THR A 266 -11.38 3.40 -11.16
N GLN A 267 -10.93 3.89 -12.33
CA GLN A 267 -9.78 4.78 -12.43
C GLN A 267 -10.20 6.11 -13.03
N TYR A 268 -9.89 7.19 -12.33
CA TYR A 268 -10.20 8.55 -12.76
C TYR A 268 -8.94 9.41 -12.82
N TYR A 269 -8.89 10.33 -13.79
CA TYR A 269 -7.91 11.41 -13.77
C TYR A 269 -8.60 12.76 -13.85
N VAL A 270 -8.02 13.76 -13.17
CA VAL A 270 -8.53 15.11 -13.09
C VAL A 270 -7.47 16.07 -13.65
N ARG A 271 -7.77 16.76 -14.73
CA ARG A 271 -6.91 17.83 -15.25
C ARG A 271 -7.17 19.12 -14.48
N THR A 272 -6.16 19.58 -13.74
CA THR A 272 -6.35 20.69 -12.80
C THR A 272 -5.06 21.47 -12.58
N GLY A 273 -5.18 22.71 -12.10
CA GLY A 273 -4.05 23.54 -11.68
C GLY A 273 -3.40 23.00 -10.39
N GLU A 274 -2.18 23.47 -10.12
CA GLU A 274 -1.43 23.02 -8.93
C GLU A 274 -2.07 23.49 -7.61
N ASP A 275 -2.73 24.63 -7.60
CA ASP A 275 -3.52 25.13 -6.47
C ASP A 275 -4.83 24.37 -6.31
N ASP A 276 -5.51 24.06 -7.41
CA ASP A 276 -6.76 23.32 -7.40
C ASP A 276 -6.63 21.89 -6.86
N LYS A 277 -5.45 21.25 -6.98
CA LYS A 277 -5.19 19.96 -6.33
C LYS A 277 -5.50 19.99 -4.82
N TRP A 278 -5.10 21.08 -4.15
CA TRP A 278 -5.34 21.29 -2.71
C TRP A 278 -6.82 21.47 -2.42
N LEU A 279 -7.48 22.27 -3.26
CA LEU A 279 -8.91 22.53 -3.14
C LEU A 279 -9.74 21.26 -3.30
N ILE A 280 -9.46 20.49 -4.35
CA ILE A 280 -10.16 19.22 -4.64
C ILE A 280 -9.92 18.22 -3.52
N SER A 281 -8.67 18.07 -3.04
CA SER A 281 -8.37 17.18 -1.93
C SER A 281 -9.12 17.58 -0.65
N TYR A 282 -9.19 18.88 -0.33
CA TYR A 282 -9.99 19.37 0.78
C TYR A 282 -11.47 19.00 0.63
N LEU A 283 -12.04 19.20 -0.57
CA LEU A 283 -13.44 18.89 -0.83
C LEU A 283 -13.72 17.38 -0.72
N ILE A 284 -12.87 16.54 -1.29
CA ILE A 284 -13.02 15.07 -1.25
C ILE A 284 -13.14 14.58 0.18
N PHE A 285 -12.22 14.99 1.07
CA PHE A 285 -12.18 14.46 2.43
C PHE A 285 -13.12 15.18 3.37
N LYS A 286 -13.30 16.50 3.23
CA LYS A 286 -14.18 17.25 4.12
C LYS A 286 -15.65 17.00 3.84
N LEU A 287 -16.03 16.84 2.58
CA LEU A 287 -17.40 16.48 2.17
C LEU A 287 -17.64 14.97 2.14
N GLN A 288 -16.63 14.16 2.51
CA GLN A 288 -16.71 12.70 2.53
C GLN A 288 -17.18 12.10 1.18
N LEU A 289 -16.69 12.67 0.05
CA LEU A 289 -17.00 12.16 -1.29
C LEU A 289 -16.41 10.77 -1.50
N ILE A 290 -15.28 10.47 -0.84
CA ILE A 290 -14.69 9.14 -0.74
C ILE A 290 -14.89 8.67 0.70
N LYS A 291 -15.56 7.52 0.86
CA LYS A 291 -15.83 6.88 2.15
C LYS A 291 -14.86 5.73 2.36
N GLY A 292 -14.24 5.67 3.53
CA GLY A 292 -13.31 4.59 3.93
C GLY A 292 -11.84 4.95 3.85
N PRO A 293 -10.95 4.00 4.19
CA PRO A 293 -9.51 4.22 4.25
C PRO A 293 -8.92 4.60 2.90
N CYS A 294 -8.07 5.63 2.87
CA CYS A 294 -7.50 6.21 1.66
C CYS A 294 -5.98 6.36 1.76
N LEU A 295 -5.28 6.03 0.68
CA LEU A 295 -3.85 6.30 0.50
C LEU A 295 -3.66 7.48 -0.45
N ILE A 296 -2.86 8.46 -0.05
CA ILE A 296 -2.53 9.62 -0.87
C ILE A 296 -1.04 9.57 -1.17
N PHE A 297 -0.68 9.52 -2.45
CA PHE A 297 0.71 9.54 -2.88
C PHE A 297 1.13 10.95 -3.30
N VAL A 298 2.26 11.40 -2.75
CA VAL A 298 2.89 12.69 -3.04
C VAL A 298 4.33 12.49 -3.52
N ALA A 299 4.89 13.47 -4.23
CA ALA A 299 6.22 13.38 -4.80
C ALA A 299 7.34 13.46 -3.75
N ASP A 300 7.25 14.39 -2.78
CA ASP A 300 8.32 14.73 -1.85
C ASP A 300 7.91 14.55 -0.39
N ILE A 301 8.90 14.35 0.49
CA ILE A 301 8.71 14.30 1.95
C ILE A 301 8.14 15.63 2.46
N ASP A 302 8.72 16.78 2.09
CA ASP A 302 8.23 18.09 2.53
C ASP A 302 6.77 18.34 2.10
N ARG A 303 6.39 17.80 0.93
CA ARG A 303 5.02 17.89 0.43
C ARG A 303 4.06 17.03 1.25
N SER A 304 4.52 15.88 1.77
CA SER A 304 3.72 15.06 2.67
C SER A 304 3.40 15.78 3.98
N TYR A 305 4.38 16.43 4.59
CA TYR A 305 4.18 17.25 5.79
C TYR A 305 3.30 18.47 5.49
N ARG A 306 3.50 19.12 4.35
CA ARG A 306 2.67 20.25 3.92
C ARG A 306 1.21 19.86 3.79
N LEU A 307 0.93 18.72 3.17
CA LEU A 307 -0.43 18.22 2.99
C LEU A 307 -1.06 17.82 4.33
N LYS A 308 -0.30 17.17 5.23
CA LYS A 308 -0.74 16.87 6.60
C LYS A 308 -1.14 18.12 7.35
N LEU A 309 -0.26 19.14 7.42
CA LEU A 309 -0.54 20.41 8.09
C LEU A 309 -1.73 21.15 7.48
N PHE A 310 -1.90 21.07 6.16
CA PHE A 310 -3.05 21.61 5.46
C PHE A 310 -4.34 20.91 5.87
N PHE A 311 -4.37 19.58 5.95
CA PHE A 311 -5.52 18.81 6.42
C PHE A 311 -5.85 19.06 7.89
N GLU A 312 -4.82 19.24 8.73
CA GLU A 312 -4.99 19.57 10.15
C GLU A 312 -5.73 20.90 10.35
N GLN A 313 -5.57 21.91 9.47
CA GLN A 313 -6.33 23.16 9.52
C GLN A 313 -7.85 22.91 9.46
N PHE A 314 -8.27 21.88 8.74
CA PHE A 314 -9.68 21.47 8.59
C PHE A 314 -10.11 20.38 9.57
N SER A 315 -9.25 20.00 10.52
CA SER A 315 -9.47 18.87 11.45
C SER A 315 -9.67 17.53 10.72
N ILE A 316 -9.01 17.34 9.57
CA ILE A 316 -8.93 16.07 8.88
C ILE A 316 -7.71 15.32 9.43
N ARG A 317 -7.92 14.15 10.03
CA ARG A 317 -6.84 13.34 10.60
C ARG A 317 -6.13 12.57 9.52
N SER A 318 -4.80 12.68 9.46
CA SER A 318 -3.96 11.94 8.52
C SER A 318 -2.62 11.59 9.15
N CYS A 319 -2.05 10.44 8.73
CA CYS A 319 -0.70 10.02 9.07
C CYS A 319 0.23 10.21 7.88
N ILE A 320 1.53 10.33 8.15
CA ILE A 320 2.57 10.34 7.14
C ILE A 320 3.30 9.01 7.13
N LEU A 321 3.68 8.58 5.95
CA LEU A 321 4.54 7.43 5.73
C LEU A 321 5.62 7.82 4.72
N ASN A 322 6.87 7.93 5.19
CA ASN A 322 8.02 8.37 4.39
C ASN A 322 9.29 7.59 4.72
N SER A 323 10.35 7.79 3.92
CA SER A 323 11.65 7.11 4.06
C SER A 323 12.46 7.56 5.29
N GLU A 324 12.15 8.70 5.90
CA GLU A 324 12.87 9.22 7.08
C GLU A 324 12.40 8.59 8.39
N LEU A 325 11.18 8.06 8.41
CA LEU A 325 10.65 7.40 9.60
C LEU A 325 11.35 6.05 9.82
N PRO A 326 11.70 5.70 11.07
CA PRO A 326 12.19 4.37 11.40
C PRO A 326 11.24 3.26 10.95
N VAL A 327 11.79 2.10 10.56
CA VAL A 327 11.00 0.94 10.08
C VAL A 327 9.92 0.55 11.08
N ASN A 328 10.25 0.49 12.37
CA ASN A 328 9.27 0.14 13.42
C ASN A 328 8.09 1.10 13.48
N THR A 329 8.33 2.39 13.26
CA THR A 329 7.27 3.41 13.22
C THR A 329 6.43 3.25 11.98
N ARG A 330 7.05 2.98 10.82
CA ARG A 330 6.33 2.70 9.57
C ARG A 330 5.40 1.51 9.72
N ILE A 331 5.87 0.41 10.30
CA ILE A 331 5.06 -0.79 10.58
C ILE A 331 3.89 -0.45 11.52
N LYS A 332 4.13 0.30 12.61
CA LYS A 332 3.07 0.73 13.53
C LYS A 332 2.00 1.59 12.84
N VAL A 333 2.40 2.55 12.00
CA VAL A 333 1.46 3.38 11.22
C VAL A 333 0.58 2.51 10.33
N ILE A 334 1.16 1.50 9.67
CA ILE A 334 0.44 0.56 8.83
C ILE A 334 -0.53 -0.29 9.66
N GLU A 335 -0.10 -0.79 10.80
CA GLU A 335 -0.98 -1.56 11.70
C GLU A 335 -2.14 -0.72 12.24
N GLU A 336 -1.89 0.53 12.65
CA GLU A 336 -2.93 1.46 13.11
C GLU A 336 -3.93 1.81 12.01
N PHE A 337 -3.46 1.98 10.78
CA PHE A 337 -4.32 2.15 9.61
C PHE A 337 -5.15 0.90 9.35
N ASN A 338 -4.54 -0.29 9.37
CA ASN A 338 -5.24 -1.56 9.17
C ASN A 338 -6.26 -1.85 10.28
N LYS A 339 -6.07 -1.30 11.49
CA LYS A 339 -7.03 -1.34 12.62
C LYS A 339 -8.12 -0.26 12.52
N GLY A 340 -8.05 0.65 11.54
CA GLY A 340 -9.02 1.73 11.34
C GLY A 340 -8.89 2.90 12.34
N ILE A 341 -7.71 3.09 12.97
CA ILE A 341 -7.45 4.25 13.84
C ILE A 341 -7.28 5.52 13.01
N TYR A 342 -6.65 5.38 11.83
CA TYR A 342 -6.48 6.44 10.85
C TYR A 342 -7.15 6.05 9.53
N ASP A 343 -7.85 7.01 8.93
CA ASP A 343 -8.53 6.81 7.65
C ASP A 343 -7.69 7.27 6.46
N ILE A 344 -6.66 8.10 6.68
CA ILE A 344 -5.86 8.69 5.62
C ILE A 344 -4.38 8.53 5.93
N ILE A 345 -3.64 7.91 4.99
CA ILE A 345 -2.18 7.92 4.97
C ILE A 345 -1.70 8.77 3.81
N ILE A 346 -0.74 9.67 4.07
CA ILE A 346 -0.01 10.44 3.06
C ILE A 346 1.37 9.81 2.92
N ALA A 347 1.62 9.21 1.76
CA ALA A 347 2.84 8.48 1.46
C ALA A 347 3.71 9.24 0.45
N SER A 348 5.01 9.38 0.72
CA SER A 348 6.00 9.83 -0.26
C SER A 348 6.74 8.64 -0.86
N ASP A 349 6.92 8.62 -2.18
CA ASP A 349 7.52 7.51 -2.93
C ASP A 349 8.68 8.04 -3.79
N GLU A 350 9.69 8.59 -3.12
CA GLU A 350 10.79 9.35 -3.77
C GLU A 350 11.70 8.51 -4.68
N ARG A 351 11.76 7.17 -4.49
CA ARG A 351 12.71 6.33 -5.22
C ARG A 351 12.21 5.78 -6.55
N SER A 352 10.92 5.60 -6.67
CA SER A 352 10.37 5.19 -7.98
C SER A 352 10.65 6.22 -9.08
N GLU A 353 11.13 7.39 -8.69
CA GLU A 353 11.40 8.53 -9.60
C GLU A 353 12.84 8.57 -10.12
N VAL A 354 13.82 7.99 -9.41
CA VAL A 354 15.24 8.15 -9.75
C VAL A 354 15.74 7.12 -10.76
N PHE A 355 15.14 5.94 -10.82
CA PHE A 355 15.66 4.81 -11.63
C PHE A 355 14.81 4.45 -12.87
N GLY A 356 13.68 5.14 -13.13
CA GLY A 356 12.71 4.72 -14.15
C GLY A 356 12.95 5.22 -15.58
N ASP A 357 13.68 6.29 -15.79
CA ASP A 357 13.63 7.01 -17.09
C ASP A 357 14.96 7.19 -17.84
N GLU A 358 16.13 6.79 -17.30
CA GLU A 358 17.40 7.05 -17.99
C GLU A 358 17.88 5.91 -18.94
N LYS A 359 17.23 4.74 -18.95
CA LYS A 359 17.69 3.61 -19.80
C LYS A 359 16.83 3.28 -21.05
N GLU A 360 15.71 3.95 -21.28
CA GLU A 360 14.84 3.61 -22.44
C GLU A 360 14.84 4.61 -23.61
N GLU A 361 15.54 5.74 -23.58
CA GLU A 361 15.50 6.76 -24.66
C GLU A 361 16.86 7.13 -25.31
N GLU A 362 17.97 6.44 -25.01
CA GLU A 362 19.24 6.68 -25.73
C GLU A 362 19.58 5.58 -26.76
N THR A 363 18.68 5.29 -27.67
CA THR A 363 19.01 4.72 -28.97
C THR A 363 18.35 5.56 -30.05
N LYS A 364 19.02 6.64 -30.43
CA LYS A 364 19.11 7.33 -31.72
C LYS A 364 19.17 8.84 -31.52
N GLU A 365 20.38 9.35 -31.47
CA GLU A 365 20.85 10.47 -32.28
C GLU A 365 22.32 10.72 -31.90
N GLU A 366 23.19 10.33 -32.83
CA GLU A 366 24.60 10.69 -32.81
C GLU A 366 24.72 12.18 -33.08
N GLY A 367 25.45 12.89 -32.23
CA GLY A 367 25.81 14.29 -32.40
C GLY A 367 26.83 14.72 -31.39
N GLU A 368 28.07 14.85 -31.82
CA GLU A 368 29.27 15.27 -31.11
C GLU A 368 29.10 16.53 -30.26
N GLY A 369 29.71 16.58 -29.06
CA GLY A 369 29.84 17.82 -28.30
C GLY A 369 30.26 17.71 -26.83
N GLU A 370 31.58 17.72 -26.62
CA GLU A 370 32.34 18.26 -25.47
C GLU A 370 31.96 17.94 -24.01
N GLU A 371 32.88 17.22 -23.37
CA GLU A 371 33.03 17.03 -21.93
C GLU A 371 33.15 18.37 -21.16
N LYS A 372 32.26 18.60 -20.20
CA LYS A 372 32.50 19.47 -19.04
C LYS A 372 32.34 18.71 -17.74
N LYS A 373 33.46 18.30 -17.16
CA LYS A 373 33.59 17.83 -15.77
C LYS A 373 33.21 18.96 -14.79
N GLY A 374 31.98 18.96 -14.29
CA GLY A 374 31.53 19.81 -13.19
C GLY A 374 31.66 19.08 -11.85
N LYS A 375 32.62 19.48 -10.98
CA LYS A 375 32.77 19.05 -9.59
C LYS A 375 31.46 19.34 -8.81
N LYS A 376 30.67 18.34 -8.47
CA LYS A 376 29.58 18.43 -7.50
C LYS A 376 30.17 18.52 -6.09
N LYS A 377 30.03 19.68 -5.44
CA LYS A 377 30.27 19.87 -3.99
C LYS A 377 29.28 18.98 -3.22
N GLY A 378 29.81 17.99 -2.52
CA GLY A 378 29.03 17.10 -1.66
C GLY A 378 28.53 17.83 -0.41
N GLY A 379 27.26 18.24 -0.41
CA GLY A 379 26.55 18.50 0.84
C GLY A 379 26.22 17.17 1.50
N ARG A 380 26.43 17.03 2.81
CA ARG A 380 26.02 15.90 3.63
C ARG A 380 24.50 15.75 3.53
N LYS A 381 24.02 14.96 2.56
CA LYS A 381 22.64 14.45 2.56
C LYS A 381 22.57 13.40 3.66
N GLY A 382 21.64 13.56 4.61
CA GLY A 382 21.34 12.52 5.59
C GLY A 382 21.10 11.19 4.87
N LYS A 383 21.59 10.10 5.46
CA LYS A 383 21.46 8.75 4.93
C LYS A 383 19.96 8.43 4.82
N ARG A 384 19.43 8.50 3.61
CA ARG A 384 18.04 8.09 3.32
C ARG A 384 18.00 6.56 3.24
N ASP A 385 16.89 5.98 3.67
CA ASP A 385 16.70 4.54 3.62
C ASP A 385 16.55 4.09 2.17
N GLU A 386 17.54 3.42 1.66
CA GLU A 386 17.63 2.98 0.27
C GLU A 386 16.66 1.87 -0.09
N GLU A 387 16.12 1.15 0.86
CA GLU A 387 15.19 0.03 0.69
C GLU A 387 13.71 0.43 0.90
N TYR A 388 13.41 1.73 1.03
CA TYR A 388 12.05 2.21 1.26
C TYR A 388 11.22 2.27 -0.03
N GLY A 389 10.03 1.70 -0.02
CA GLY A 389 9.07 1.81 -1.11
C GLY A 389 7.64 1.56 -0.63
N VAL A 390 6.86 2.63 -0.38
CA VAL A 390 5.45 2.50 0.06
C VAL A 390 4.54 2.00 -1.04
N SER A 391 4.83 2.34 -2.28
CA SER A 391 4.02 1.89 -3.42
C SER A 391 4.07 0.38 -3.63
N ARG A 392 5.02 -0.32 -2.98
CA ARG A 392 5.35 -1.71 -3.25
C ARG A 392 5.58 -2.47 -1.94
N GLY A 393 5.26 -3.77 -1.91
CA GLY A 393 5.57 -4.68 -0.82
C GLY A 393 4.72 -4.56 0.46
N ILE A 394 4.14 -3.42 0.77
CA ILE A 394 3.36 -3.20 1.99
C ILE A 394 1.92 -3.65 1.80
N ASP A 395 1.39 -4.44 2.75
CA ASP A 395 0.00 -4.89 2.72
C ASP A 395 -0.92 -3.96 3.52
N PHE A 396 -1.58 -3.07 2.79
CA PHE A 396 -2.67 -2.26 3.31
C PHE A 396 -3.98 -3.01 3.16
N LYS A 397 -4.70 -3.20 4.27
CA LYS A 397 -5.99 -3.87 4.28
C LYS A 397 -7.12 -2.85 4.09
N ASN A 398 -8.14 -3.25 3.32
CA ASN A 398 -9.39 -2.50 3.17
C ASN A 398 -9.28 -1.08 2.60
N VAL A 399 -8.29 -0.79 1.76
CA VAL A 399 -8.16 0.52 1.12
C VAL A 399 -9.31 0.75 0.14
N ALA A 400 -10.14 1.75 0.42
CA ALA A 400 -11.28 2.12 -0.43
C ALA A 400 -10.83 2.95 -1.65
N ALA A 401 -9.83 3.84 -1.45
CA ALA A 401 -9.35 4.67 -2.55
C ALA A 401 -7.84 4.94 -2.48
N VAL A 402 -7.26 5.12 -3.66
CA VAL A 402 -5.91 5.62 -3.86
C VAL A 402 -5.98 6.96 -4.59
N VAL A 403 -5.36 7.99 -4.02
CA VAL A 403 -5.27 9.31 -4.64
C VAL A 403 -3.81 9.60 -4.99
N ASN A 404 -3.49 9.68 -6.27
CA ASN A 404 -2.21 10.20 -6.73
C ASN A 404 -2.31 11.72 -6.75
N PHE A 405 -1.94 12.37 -5.62
CA PHE A 405 -1.88 13.82 -5.52
C PHE A 405 -0.83 14.39 -6.48
N ASP A 406 0.28 13.67 -6.61
CA ASP A 406 1.29 13.86 -7.64
C ASP A 406 1.46 12.57 -8.44
N LEU A 407 1.53 12.68 -9.76
CA LEU A 407 1.71 11.52 -10.63
C LEU A 407 3.10 10.88 -10.40
N PRO A 408 3.20 9.56 -10.46
CA PRO A 408 4.49 8.89 -10.51
C PRO A 408 5.17 9.13 -11.86
N THR A 409 6.46 8.96 -11.95
CA THR A 409 7.23 9.16 -13.18
C THR A 409 7.05 8.02 -14.18
N SER A 410 6.74 6.79 -13.71
CA SER A 410 6.59 5.61 -14.54
C SER A 410 5.19 4.99 -14.50
N ALA A 411 4.79 4.33 -15.60
CA ALA A 411 3.52 3.59 -15.66
C ALA A 411 3.51 2.35 -14.76
N SER A 412 4.67 1.74 -14.51
CA SER A 412 4.81 0.62 -13.58
C SER A 412 4.52 1.08 -12.14
N SER A 413 5.13 2.19 -11.69
CA SER A 413 4.88 2.77 -10.38
C SER A 413 3.39 3.14 -10.19
N TYR A 414 2.74 3.68 -11.24
CA TYR A 414 1.30 3.92 -11.23
C TYR A 414 0.51 2.64 -10.95
N THR A 415 0.81 1.57 -11.67
CA THR A 415 0.12 0.28 -11.50
C THR A 415 0.28 -0.29 -10.09
N HIS A 416 1.47 -0.16 -9.49
CA HIS A 416 1.74 -0.59 -8.12
C HIS A 416 0.99 0.27 -7.08
N ARG A 417 0.92 1.59 -7.28
CA ARG A 417 0.16 2.49 -6.40
C ARG A 417 -1.33 2.16 -6.42
N ILE A 418 -1.96 2.06 -7.59
CA ILE A 418 -3.38 1.74 -7.69
C ILE A 418 -3.71 0.31 -7.24
N GLY A 419 -2.74 -0.60 -7.34
CA GLY A 419 -2.86 -1.97 -6.84
C GLY A 419 -2.94 -2.08 -5.31
N ARG A 420 -2.92 -0.96 -4.55
CA ARG A 420 -3.18 -0.94 -3.11
C ARG A 420 -4.67 -0.98 -2.78
N THR A 421 -5.55 -0.63 -3.72
CA THR A 421 -7.01 -0.75 -3.59
C THR A 421 -7.58 -1.88 -4.45
N ALA A 422 -8.88 -2.12 -4.39
CA ALA A 422 -9.58 -3.20 -5.10
C ALA A 422 -8.99 -4.60 -4.84
N ARG A 423 -8.68 -4.92 -3.58
CA ARG A 423 -8.15 -6.22 -3.16
C ARG A 423 -9.22 -7.10 -2.55
N ALA A 424 -9.01 -8.42 -2.61
CA ALA A 424 -9.90 -9.41 -2.01
C ALA A 424 -11.37 -9.27 -2.47
N GLY A 425 -11.59 -9.03 -3.76
CA GLY A 425 -12.93 -8.94 -4.34
C GLY A 425 -13.72 -7.66 -4.02
N ARG A 426 -13.10 -6.65 -3.39
CA ARG A 426 -13.74 -5.36 -3.06
C ARG A 426 -13.61 -4.36 -4.21
N THR A 427 -14.56 -3.43 -4.28
CA THR A 427 -14.48 -2.29 -5.19
C THR A 427 -13.45 -1.28 -4.71
N GLY A 428 -12.75 -0.61 -5.63
CA GLY A 428 -11.75 0.40 -5.32
C GLY A 428 -11.79 1.56 -6.30
N ILE A 429 -11.39 2.73 -5.84
CA ILE A 429 -11.31 3.96 -6.64
C ILE A 429 -9.86 4.41 -6.70
N ALA A 430 -9.35 4.68 -7.89
CA ALA A 430 -8.08 5.35 -8.11
C ALA A 430 -8.31 6.72 -8.74
N MET A 431 -7.84 7.78 -8.10
CA MET A 431 -7.96 9.15 -8.62
C MET A 431 -6.58 9.76 -8.78
N SER A 432 -6.31 10.42 -9.91
CA SER A 432 -5.00 11.00 -10.22
C SER A 432 -5.14 12.43 -10.66
N PHE A 433 -4.39 13.34 -10.04
CA PHE A 433 -4.34 14.74 -10.47
C PHE A 433 -3.23 14.94 -11.49
N VAL A 434 -3.56 15.62 -12.56
CA VAL A 434 -2.68 15.88 -13.70
C VAL A 434 -2.62 17.37 -13.95
N VAL A 435 -1.43 17.94 -13.99
CA VAL A 435 -1.25 19.36 -14.30
C VAL A 435 -0.97 19.51 -15.80
N PRO A 436 -1.87 20.19 -16.56
CA PRO A 436 -1.61 20.53 -17.94
C PRO A 436 -0.42 21.49 -18.05
N LYS A 437 0.37 21.37 -19.13
CA LYS A 437 1.51 22.27 -19.40
C LYS A 437 1.16 23.75 -19.30
N GLU A 438 -0.05 24.12 -19.76
CA GLU A 438 -0.55 25.49 -19.76
C GLU A 438 -0.76 26.07 -18.35
N LEU A 439 -1.01 25.20 -17.37
CA LEU A 439 -1.28 25.58 -15.97
C LEU A 439 -0.05 25.39 -15.07
N PHE A 440 1.01 24.74 -15.56
CA PHE A 440 2.25 24.55 -14.81
C PHE A 440 2.92 25.89 -14.46
N GLY A 441 3.38 26.03 -13.22
CA GLY A 441 4.11 27.20 -12.73
C GLY A 441 3.27 28.46 -12.48
N LYS A 442 1.95 28.44 -12.75
CA LYS A 442 1.08 29.60 -12.47
C LYS A 442 0.98 29.91 -10.98
N HIS A 443 0.98 28.90 -10.12
CA HIS A 443 0.95 29.06 -8.67
C HIS A 443 2.27 28.62 -8.02
N LYS A 444 3.27 29.52 -8.05
CA LYS A 444 4.63 29.26 -7.55
C LYS A 444 4.70 28.60 -6.16
N PRO A 445 3.84 28.96 -5.15
CA PRO A 445 3.94 28.37 -3.82
C PRO A 445 3.66 26.86 -3.76
N THR A 446 2.87 26.31 -4.68
CA THR A 446 2.49 24.89 -4.71
C THR A 446 3.12 24.11 -5.83
N SER A 447 3.85 24.79 -6.75
CA SER A 447 4.48 24.19 -7.92
C SER A 447 5.67 23.29 -7.55
N ILE A 448 5.77 22.15 -8.22
CA ILE A 448 6.90 21.21 -8.15
C ILE A 448 7.35 20.81 -9.55
N LYS A 449 8.66 20.60 -9.72
CA LYS A 449 9.26 20.30 -11.03
C LYS A 449 8.75 19.00 -11.66
N SER A 450 8.38 18.00 -10.85
CA SER A 450 7.88 16.71 -11.34
C SER A 450 6.58 16.87 -12.18
N CYS A 451 5.73 17.84 -11.85
CA CYS A 451 4.47 18.07 -12.57
C CYS A 451 4.64 18.60 -14.00
N GLU A 452 5.83 19.06 -14.41
CA GLU A 452 6.10 19.55 -15.78
C GLU A 452 5.86 18.45 -16.84
N LYS A 453 6.12 17.20 -16.47
CA LYS A 453 6.00 16.04 -17.37
C LYS A 453 4.67 15.27 -17.24
N ASP A 454 3.74 15.74 -16.40
CA ASP A 454 2.49 15.02 -16.06
C ASP A 454 1.70 14.56 -17.29
N GLU A 455 1.57 15.38 -18.35
CA GLU A 455 0.83 14.98 -19.55
C GLU A 455 1.51 13.85 -20.34
N LYS A 456 2.85 13.89 -20.42
CA LYS A 456 3.61 12.81 -21.08
C LYS A 456 3.47 11.50 -20.30
N VAL A 457 3.54 11.58 -18.99
CA VAL A 457 3.36 10.43 -18.09
C VAL A 457 1.94 9.89 -18.17
N LEU A 458 0.93 10.76 -18.18
CA LEU A 458 -0.46 10.35 -18.36
C LEU A 458 -0.65 9.56 -19.67
N ALA A 459 -0.06 10.02 -20.78
CA ALA A 459 -0.13 9.31 -22.05
C ALA A 459 0.50 7.92 -21.98
N LYS A 460 1.65 7.77 -21.28
CA LYS A 460 2.29 6.46 -21.03
C LYS A 460 1.37 5.57 -20.18
N ILE A 461 0.77 6.11 -19.10
CA ILE A 461 -0.16 5.39 -18.22
C ILE A 461 -1.39 4.90 -19.00
N VAL A 462 -2.03 5.76 -19.78
CA VAL A 462 -3.21 5.40 -20.59
C VAL A 462 -2.89 4.26 -21.54
N ARG A 463 -1.74 4.32 -22.22
CA ARG A 463 -1.29 3.23 -23.10
C ARG A 463 -1.04 1.93 -22.34
N ALA A 464 -0.40 1.99 -21.18
CA ALA A 464 -0.11 0.81 -20.35
C ALA A 464 -1.38 0.18 -19.78
N GLN A 465 -2.33 0.99 -19.28
CA GLN A 465 -3.62 0.52 -18.78
C GLN A 465 -4.50 -0.03 -19.91
N GLY A 466 -4.46 0.59 -21.12
CA GLY A 466 -5.16 0.07 -22.29
C GLY A 466 -4.69 -1.32 -22.72
N LYS A 467 -3.37 -1.61 -22.61
CA LYS A 467 -2.83 -2.99 -22.83
C LYS A 467 -3.37 -4.01 -21.81
N MET A 468 -3.88 -3.54 -20.68
CA MET A 468 -4.45 -4.37 -19.61
C MET A 468 -6.00 -4.39 -19.64
N ASN A 469 -6.62 -3.92 -20.71
CA ASN A 469 -8.09 -3.76 -20.86
C ASN A 469 -8.75 -2.91 -19.75
N ARG A 470 -7.99 -2.01 -19.12
CA ARG A 470 -8.50 -1.12 -18.07
C ARG A 470 -8.70 0.28 -18.64
N LYS A 471 -9.85 0.87 -18.30
CA LYS A 471 -10.19 2.23 -18.73
C LYS A 471 -9.78 3.24 -17.66
N LEU A 472 -9.15 4.33 -18.08
CA LEU A 472 -8.86 5.50 -17.27
C LEU A 472 -9.74 6.64 -17.76
N GLU A 473 -10.71 7.07 -16.95
CA GLU A 473 -11.75 8.03 -17.34
C GLU A 473 -11.45 9.43 -16.82
N PRO A 474 -11.75 10.50 -17.60
CA PRO A 474 -11.65 11.85 -17.10
C PRO A 474 -12.77 12.13 -16.10
N TYR A 475 -12.45 12.78 -14.97
CA TYR A 475 -13.42 13.24 -14.01
C TYR A 475 -13.36 14.76 -13.89
N ASN A 476 -14.51 15.42 -14.01
CA ASN A 476 -14.61 16.89 -13.96
C ASN A 476 -15.40 17.30 -12.72
N PHE A 477 -14.77 18.11 -11.86
CA PHE A 477 -15.45 18.76 -10.76
C PHE A 477 -16.15 20.05 -11.26
N SER A 478 -17.29 20.39 -10.66
CA SER A 478 -17.98 21.64 -10.94
C SER A 478 -17.15 22.82 -10.43
N LYS A 479 -16.66 23.67 -11.34
CA LYS A 479 -15.84 24.85 -11.01
C LYS A 479 -16.58 25.81 -10.10
N GLU A 480 -17.87 26.06 -10.34
CA GLU A 480 -18.68 26.98 -9.54
C GLU A 480 -18.77 26.55 -8.07
N GLN A 481 -18.99 25.25 -7.83
CA GLN A 481 -19.04 24.71 -6.48
C GLN A 481 -17.67 24.76 -5.80
N MET A 482 -16.58 24.56 -6.54
CA MET A 482 -15.23 24.63 -6.01
C MET A 482 -14.83 26.05 -5.63
N GLU A 483 -15.15 27.05 -6.46
CA GLU A 483 -14.78 28.45 -6.21
C GLU A 483 -15.30 28.97 -4.87
N ALA A 484 -16.48 28.55 -4.45
CA ALA A 484 -17.06 28.91 -3.17
C ALA A 484 -16.18 28.52 -1.96
N PHE A 485 -15.30 27.52 -2.11
CA PHE A 485 -14.40 27.05 -1.06
C PHE A 485 -12.97 27.56 -1.19
N ARG A 486 -12.61 28.24 -2.30
CA ARG A 486 -11.24 28.68 -2.59
C ARG A 486 -10.65 29.59 -1.51
N TYR A 487 -11.44 30.47 -0.91
CA TYR A 487 -10.95 31.36 0.16
C TYR A 487 -10.46 30.55 1.37
N ARG A 488 -11.16 29.47 1.73
CA ARG A 488 -10.77 28.60 2.86
C ARG A 488 -9.45 27.88 2.59
N MET A 489 -9.31 27.37 1.38
CA MET A 489 -8.06 26.74 0.91
C MET A 489 -6.89 27.73 0.98
N ASN A 490 -7.07 28.96 0.52
CA ASN A 490 -6.04 30.00 0.53
C ASN A 490 -5.64 30.37 1.97
N ASP A 491 -6.60 30.50 2.89
CA ASP A 491 -6.33 30.79 4.31
C ASP A 491 -5.54 29.65 4.95
N ALA A 492 -5.91 28.40 4.66
CA ALA A 492 -5.19 27.24 5.17
C ALA A 492 -3.77 27.16 4.60
N LEU A 493 -3.56 27.41 3.29
CA LEU A 493 -2.23 27.41 2.67
C LEU A 493 -1.32 28.52 3.21
N ARG A 494 -1.86 29.70 3.53
CA ARG A 494 -1.11 30.80 4.17
C ARG A 494 -0.65 30.42 5.59
N ALA A 495 -1.44 29.63 6.33
CA ALA A 495 -1.07 29.17 7.65
C ALA A 495 0.07 28.12 7.61
N VAL A 496 0.26 27.40 6.49
CA VAL A 496 1.27 26.35 6.33
C VAL A 496 2.53 26.94 5.70
N THR A 497 3.41 27.50 6.53
CA THR A 497 4.70 28.07 6.12
C THR A 497 5.80 27.02 6.00
N LYS A 498 6.89 27.35 5.26
CA LYS A 498 8.08 26.46 5.18
C LYS A 498 8.70 26.20 6.55
N VAL A 499 8.65 27.17 7.47
CA VAL A 499 9.14 27.02 8.83
C VAL A 499 8.28 25.99 9.57
N ALA A 500 6.95 26.10 9.50
CA ALA A 500 6.03 25.16 10.14
C ALA A 500 6.22 23.71 9.62
N ILE A 501 6.53 23.55 8.33
CA ILE A 501 6.83 22.22 7.75
C ILE A 501 8.12 21.64 8.37
N ARG A 502 9.20 22.42 8.42
CA ARG A 502 10.47 21.99 9.03
C ARG A 502 10.29 21.64 10.50
N GLU A 503 9.54 22.46 11.24
CA GLU A 503 9.24 22.23 12.65
C GLU A 503 8.43 20.95 12.86
N ALA A 504 7.39 20.72 12.06
CA ALA A 504 6.59 19.48 12.12
C ALA A 504 7.46 18.24 11.87
N ARG A 505 8.33 18.28 10.84
CA ARG A 505 9.28 17.22 10.52
C ARG A 505 10.26 16.96 11.66
N THR A 506 10.91 18.02 12.19
CA THR A 506 11.84 17.90 13.30
C THR A 506 11.15 17.37 14.56
N ARG A 507 9.94 17.82 14.85
CA ARG A 507 9.16 17.34 16.01
C ARG A 507 8.83 15.87 15.92
N GLU A 508 8.43 15.39 14.74
CA GLU A 508 8.08 13.98 14.53
C GLU A 508 9.34 13.10 14.71
N LEU A 509 10.46 13.46 14.09
CA LEU A 509 11.73 12.77 14.27
C LEU A 509 12.21 12.76 15.73
N ARG A 510 12.08 13.88 16.46
CA ARG A 510 12.40 13.94 17.90
C ARG A 510 11.52 13.04 18.73
N GLN A 511 10.21 12.99 18.45
CA GLN A 511 9.31 12.09 19.17
C GLN A 511 9.68 10.63 18.94
N GLU A 512 10.10 10.27 17.74
CA GLU A 512 10.58 8.92 17.43
C GLU A 512 11.90 8.59 18.14
N LEU A 513 12.86 9.52 18.18
CA LEU A 513 14.10 9.35 18.95
C LEU A 513 13.80 9.12 20.44
N LEU A 514 12.89 9.90 21.03
CA LEU A 514 12.49 9.75 22.44
C LEU A 514 11.75 8.42 22.74
N ARG A 515 11.08 7.83 21.73
CA ARG A 515 10.36 6.55 21.84
C ARG A 515 11.23 5.33 21.54
N SER A 516 12.41 5.53 20.96
CA SER A 516 13.30 4.45 20.55
C SER A 516 13.80 3.66 21.78
N GLU A 517 13.54 2.34 21.78
CA GLU A 517 13.99 1.45 22.86
C GLU A 517 15.52 1.30 22.87
N THR A 518 16.16 1.35 21.71
CA THR A 518 17.62 1.26 21.56
C THR A 518 18.33 2.46 22.18
N LEU A 519 17.71 3.66 22.10
CA LEU A 519 18.25 4.88 22.66
C LEU A 519 17.88 5.10 24.14
N LYS A 520 16.97 4.32 24.71
CA LYS A 520 16.63 4.43 26.13
C LYS A 520 17.84 4.24 27.03
N ARG A 521 18.65 3.21 26.78
CA ARG A 521 19.87 2.95 27.55
C ARG A 521 20.89 4.09 27.42
N TYR A 522 21.07 4.61 26.20
CA TYR A 522 21.94 5.75 25.94
C TYR A 522 21.47 7.00 26.70
N PHE A 523 20.17 7.27 26.73
CA PHE A 523 19.59 8.41 27.46
C PHE A 523 19.60 8.21 28.98
N GLU A 524 19.61 6.99 29.49
CA GLU A 524 19.82 6.69 30.90
C GLU A 524 21.24 7.05 31.33
N GLU A 525 22.24 6.81 30.45
CA GLU A 525 23.64 7.18 30.65
C GLU A 525 23.89 8.68 30.44
N ASN A 526 23.11 9.34 29.56
CA ASN A 526 23.28 10.75 29.18
C ASN A 526 21.99 11.57 29.42
N PRO A 527 21.60 11.83 30.68
CA PRO A 527 20.34 12.51 30.99
C PRO A 527 20.32 13.98 30.55
N ALA A 528 21.49 14.63 30.40
CA ALA A 528 21.59 15.99 29.90
C ALA A 528 21.10 16.11 28.44
N GLU A 529 21.47 15.17 27.57
CA GLU A 529 21.01 15.16 26.17
C GLU A 529 19.52 14.88 26.07
N LEU A 530 18.99 14.00 26.93
CA LEU A 530 17.54 13.77 27.02
C LEU A 530 16.81 15.03 27.42
N SER A 531 17.35 15.82 28.36
CA SER A 531 16.75 17.08 28.78
C SER A 531 16.75 18.11 27.64
N HIS A 532 17.84 18.23 26.89
CA HIS A 532 17.89 19.07 25.70
C HIS A 532 16.86 18.66 24.62
N LEU A 533 16.74 17.36 24.32
CA LEU A 533 15.74 16.88 23.39
C LEU A 533 14.29 17.14 23.87
N ARG A 534 14.05 17.17 25.17
CA ARG A 534 12.73 17.48 25.74
C ARG A 534 12.45 18.97 25.82
N HIS A 535 13.43 19.78 26.21
CA HIS A 535 13.27 21.22 26.47
C HIS A 535 13.30 22.11 25.22
N ASP A 536 14.01 21.72 24.17
CA ASP A 536 13.92 22.41 22.86
C ASP A 536 12.55 22.32 22.19
N GLY A 537 11.53 21.87 22.94
CA GLY A 537 10.24 21.44 22.43
C GLY A 537 9.23 22.54 22.15
N GLU A 538 9.45 23.79 22.57
CA GLU A 538 8.55 24.89 22.22
C GLU A 538 9.01 25.61 20.96
N LEU A 539 8.81 24.95 19.84
CA LEU A 539 8.96 25.55 18.53
C LEU A 539 7.92 26.68 18.39
N GLY A 540 8.40 27.89 18.24
CA GLY A 540 7.58 29.11 18.31
C GLY A 540 6.58 29.31 17.17
N HIS A 541 6.62 28.48 16.12
CA HIS A 541 5.88 28.70 14.86
C HIS A 541 4.99 27.54 14.48
N LYS A 542 4.29 26.94 15.44
CA LYS A 542 3.25 25.94 15.13
C LYS A 542 2.25 26.53 14.14
N ALA A 543 1.93 25.81 13.07
CA ALA A 543 0.84 26.22 12.18
C ALA A 543 -0.45 26.34 13.04
N ARG A 544 -0.81 27.60 13.39
CA ARG A 544 -1.94 27.85 14.27
C ARG A 544 -3.22 27.46 13.57
N GLN A 545 -3.94 26.49 14.13
CA GLN A 545 -5.26 26.10 13.62
C GLN A 545 -6.21 27.28 13.69
N GLN A 546 -6.75 27.68 12.54
CA GLN A 546 -7.72 28.75 12.47
C GLN A 546 -9.11 28.19 12.82
N ALA A 547 -9.75 28.75 13.84
CA ALA A 547 -11.03 28.25 14.37
C ALA A 547 -12.15 28.22 13.31
N HIS A 548 -12.17 29.21 12.38
CA HIS A 548 -13.19 29.30 11.33
C HIS A 548 -13.05 28.21 10.26
N LEU A 549 -11.87 27.57 10.11
CA LEU A 549 -11.64 26.51 9.13
C LEU A 549 -12.12 25.13 9.62
N LYS A 550 -12.34 24.94 10.93
CA LYS A 550 -12.76 23.64 11.48
C LYS A 550 -14.13 23.19 10.99
N HIS A 551 -15.06 24.11 10.86
CA HIS A 551 -16.43 23.82 10.46
C HIS A 551 -16.74 24.41 9.08
N VAL A 552 -17.46 23.66 8.26
CA VAL A 552 -17.94 24.16 6.97
C VAL A 552 -19.22 24.96 7.23
N PRO A 553 -19.32 26.24 6.81
CA PRO A 553 -20.54 27.01 6.94
C PRO A 553 -21.72 26.37 6.18
N ASP A 554 -22.91 26.48 6.74
CA ASP A 554 -24.11 25.83 6.19
C ASP A 554 -24.48 26.29 4.77
N TYR A 555 -24.08 27.51 4.38
CA TYR A 555 -24.36 28.05 3.04
C TYR A 555 -23.50 27.41 1.94
N LEU A 556 -22.36 26.81 2.31
CA LEU A 556 -21.46 26.11 1.38
C LEU A 556 -21.86 24.64 1.16
N LEU A 557 -22.71 24.09 2.02
CA LEU A 557 -23.08 22.68 1.91
C LEU A 557 -24.20 22.47 0.91
N PRO A 558 -24.05 21.58 -0.09
CA PRO A 558 -25.15 21.15 -0.95
C PRO A 558 -26.31 20.62 -0.12
N LYS A 559 -27.56 20.86 -0.57
CA LYS A 559 -28.77 20.44 0.18
C LYS A 559 -28.81 18.95 0.53
N GLU A 560 -28.24 18.13 -0.30
CA GLU A 560 -28.15 16.67 -0.12
C GLU A 560 -27.06 16.27 0.86
N ALA A 561 -25.89 16.91 0.83
CA ALA A 561 -24.77 16.66 1.73
C ALA A 561 -25.06 17.09 3.20
N LYS A 562 -25.97 18.05 3.41
CA LYS A 562 -26.41 18.46 4.76
C LYS A 562 -26.96 17.32 5.59
N LYS A 563 -27.66 16.38 4.98
CA LYS A 563 -28.27 15.23 5.67
C LYS A 563 -27.24 14.14 6.03
N GLU A 564 -26.21 13.98 5.21
CA GLU A 564 -25.17 12.94 5.42
C GLU A 564 -24.07 13.39 6.37
N ILE A 565 -23.59 14.63 6.25
CA ILE A 565 -22.54 15.19 7.13
C ILE A 565 -23.04 15.32 8.58
N THR A 566 -24.31 15.69 8.79
CA THR A 566 -24.91 15.72 10.12
C THR A 566 -25.09 14.33 10.75
N LYS A 567 -25.21 13.27 9.95
CA LYS A 567 -25.26 11.88 10.46
C LYS A 567 -23.87 11.30 10.78
N GLY A 568 -22.82 11.74 10.10
CA GLY A 568 -21.45 11.23 10.26
C GLY A 568 -20.62 11.97 11.33
N SER A 569 -21.06 13.14 11.80
CA SER A 569 -20.40 13.91 12.86
C SER A 569 -20.83 13.45 14.26
N VAL A 570 -20.58 12.17 14.55
CA VAL A 570 -20.71 11.65 15.93
C VAL A 570 -19.42 11.99 16.70
N GLY A 571 -19.07 13.27 16.77
CA GLY A 571 -17.93 13.74 17.57
C GLY A 571 -18.28 14.87 18.54
N PHE A 572 -19.37 15.56 18.31
CA PHE A 572 -19.90 16.58 19.22
C PHE A 572 -21.42 16.54 19.16
N VAL A 573 -22.03 15.85 20.12
CA VAL A 573 -23.45 16.03 20.42
C VAL A 573 -23.51 17.33 21.23
N PRO A 574 -23.97 18.46 20.64
CA PRO A 574 -24.22 19.64 21.49
C PRO A 574 -25.27 19.20 22.52
N PHE A 575 -24.98 19.41 23.78
CA PHE A 575 -25.99 19.27 24.82
C PHE A 575 -27.16 20.16 24.39
N LYS A 576 -28.19 19.59 23.80
CA LYS A 576 -29.48 20.28 23.69
C LYS A 576 -29.85 20.63 25.11
N LYS A 577 -29.92 21.91 25.41
CA LYS A 577 -30.72 22.37 26.56
C LYS A 577 -32.06 21.70 26.38
N VAL A 578 -32.36 20.74 27.24
CA VAL A 578 -33.68 20.15 27.32
C VAL A 578 -34.55 21.29 27.77
N ASP A 579 -35.34 21.87 26.85
CA ASP A 579 -36.44 22.75 27.19
C ASP A 579 -37.36 21.95 28.09
N LYS A 580 -37.27 22.27 29.40
CA LYS A 580 -38.10 21.66 30.46
C LYS A 580 -39.57 22.06 30.38
N ASP A 581 -40.02 22.73 29.32
CA ASP A 581 -41.34 23.32 29.22
C ASP A 581 -42.33 22.62 28.30
N LYS A 582 -42.12 21.34 27.98
CA LYS A 582 -43.20 20.51 27.41
C LYS A 582 -43.49 19.32 28.31
N LYS A 583 -43.96 19.59 29.54
CA LYS A 583 -44.70 18.60 30.32
C LYS A 583 -46.10 18.44 29.72
N HIS A 584 -46.36 17.30 29.13
CA HIS A 584 -47.69 16.80 28.88
C HIS A 584 -48.57 16.94 30.11
N ARG A 585 -49.68 17.70 29.99
CA ARG A 585 -50.83 17.62 30.86
C ARG A 585 -51.51 16.25 30.67
N GLY A 586 -51.09 15.28 31.46
CA GLY A 586 -51.85 14.07 31.73
C GLY A 586 -52.61 14.27 33.04
N LYS A 587 -53.98 14.37 32.96
CA LYS A 587 -54.87 14.28 34.08
C LYS A 587 -54.68 12.95 34.79
N PHE A 588 -54.39 12.99 36.08
CA PHE A 588 -55.01 12.07 37.07
C PHE A 588 -54.78 12.70 38.46
N GLY A 589 -55.87 12.84 39.19
CA GLY A 589 -55.88 13.40 40.55
C GLY A 589 -55.52 12.37 41.60
N ALA A 590 -54.93 12.87 42.69
CA ALA A 590 -55.24 12.41 44.04
C ALA A 590 -54.51 13.30 45.06
N LYS A 591 -55.23 13.59 46.10
CA LYS A 591 -54.90 14.40 47.23
C LYS A 591 -53.76 13.87 48.09
N GLY A 592 -52.88 14.75 48.59
CA GLY A 592 -51.91 14.42 49.62
C GLY A 592 -51.31 15.71 50.23
N LYS A 593 -51.75 16.10 51.44
CA LYS A 593 -51.23 17.20 52.28
C LYS A 593 -49.79 16.90 52.72
N GLY A 594 -48.92 17.92 52.73
CA GLY A 594 -47.65 17.79 53.46
C GLY A 594 -46.70 18.99 53.33
N ARG A 595 -46.75 19.89 54.22
CA ARG A 595 -45.75 20.80 54.82
C ARG A 595 -44.70 21.49 53.95
N SER A 596 -44.80 22.80 53.88
CA SER A 596 -43.82 23.78 53.43
C SER A 596 -42.59 23.84 54.34
N PHE A 597 -41.38 23.83 53.73
CA PHE A 597 -40.19 24.44 54.36
C PHE A 597 -39.69 25.54 53.41
N LYS A 598 -39.77 26.77 53.93
CA LYS A 598 -39.14 27.96 53.36
C LYS A 598 -37.65 27.88 53.69
N VAL A 599 -36.79 27.88 52.71
CA VAL A 599 -35.38 28.25 52.87
C VAL A 599 -35.08 29.43 51.96
N GLY A 600 -34.52 30.47 52.61
CA GLY A 600 -34.36 31.80 52.09
C GLY A 600 -33.50 31.95 50.86
N GLY A 601 -33.89 32.86 49.98
CA GLY A 601 -33.20 33.30 48.83
C GLY A 601 -31.94 34.11 49.13
N GLY A 602 -30.77 33.53 48.93
CA GLY A 602 -29.50 34.25 48.83
C GLY A 602 -29.28 34.71 47.40
N ARG A 603 -29.36 35.99 47.12
CA ARG A 603 -28.93 36.59 45.83
C ARG A 603 -27.43 36.34 45.64
N LYS A 604 -27.04 35.52 44.67
CA LYS A 604 -25.64 35.39 44.21
C LYS A 604 -25.28 36.66 43.45
N GLY A 605 -24.47 37.53 44.08
CA GLY A 605 -23.88 38.69 43.44
C GLY A 605 -22.87 38.26 42.37
N ASP A 606 -22.83 39.02 41.29
CA ASP A 606 -21.93 38.87 40.15
C ASP A 606 -20.46 39.01 40.64
N PRO A 607 -19.59 37.99 40.44
CA PRO A 607 -18.21 38.01 40.93
C PRO A 607 -17.35 39.12 40.31
N LEU A 608 -17.76 39.68 39.18
CA LEU A 608 -17.01 40.73 38.48
C LEU A 608 -17.23 42.13 39.04
N LYS A 609 -18.23 42.34 39.91
CA LYS A 609 -18.51 43.65 40.54
C LYS A 609 -17.82 43.87 41.88
N THR A 610 -17.13 42.88 42.44
CA THR A 610 -16.49 42.95 43.78
C THR A 610 -14.96 43.07 43.72
N PHE A 611 -14.34 43.27 42.56
CA PHE A 611 -12.89 43.42 42.45
C PHE A 611 -12.46 44.86 42.73
N LYS A 612 -12.19 45.17 44.00
CA LYS A 612 -11.51 46.40 44.39
C LYS A 612 -10.01 46.22 44.44
N VAL A 613 -9.31 46.86 43.50
CA VAL A 613 -7.86 46.95 43.51
C VAL A 613 -7.38 47.76 44.70
N ARG A 614 -6.72 47.13 45.66
CA ARG A 614 -6.00 47.83 46.75
C ARG A 614 -4.71 48.44 46.17
N ARG A 615 -4.66 49.74 46.00
CA ARG A 615 -3.43 50.50 45.87
C ARG A 615 -2.67 50.48 47.18
N LYS A 616 -1.47 49.97 47.27
CA LYS A 616 -0.51 50.22 48.35
C LYS A 616 0.12 51.59 48.13
N LYS A 617 0.13 52.34 49.22
CA LYS A 617 0.99 53.50 49.38
C LYS A 617 2.44 53.08 49.51
#